data_c1381f986c59fd952cdd0ac5758c3cec
#
_entry.id   c1381f986c59fd952cdd0ac5758c3cec
#
_cell.length_a   1.000
_cell.length_b   1.000
_cell.length_c   1.000
_cell.angle_alpha   90.00
_cell.angle_beta   90.00
_cell.angle_gamma   90.00
#
_symmetry.space_group_name_H-M   'P 1'
#
loop_
_entity.id
_entity.type
_entity.pdbx_description
1 polymer ?
#
loop_
_entity_poly.entity_id
_entity_poly.type
_entity_poly.pdbx_seq_one_letter_code
_entity_poly.pdbx_strand_id
1 'polypeptide(L)'
;MAPKVVIYYGTEMREPYKIRIGCGSIIGDRAILDGRNGIEIGENVNLSSNVSIWTEQHDHRDSFFRCDTQTKTPVKIGNRVWIGPNALILHSVEIGEGAVVAAGAVVTKSIEPYTIVAGVPAKKIGERNKNLKYEMTGEYVPFY
;
A
#
# COMPACT_ATOMS: atom_id res chain seq x y z
N MET A 1 -2.75 13.26 21.84
CA MET A 1 -1.51 12.56 21.44
C MET A 1 -1.25 12.76 19.96
N ALA A 2 -0.04 13.10 19.60
CA ALA A 2 0.30 13.16 18.18
C ALA A 2 0.08 11.78 17.52
N PRO A 3 -0.40 11.74 16.26
CA PRO A 3 -0.54 10.48 15.54
C PRO A 3 0.80 9.75 15.50
N LYS A 4 0.80 8.48 15.84
CA LYS A 4 2.00 7.65 15.82
C LYS A 4 2.03 6.89 14.51
N VAL A 5 2.98 7.24 13.68
CA VAL A 5 3.34 6.50 12.45
C VAL A 5 4.77 6.00 12.63
N VAL A 6 5.00 4.74 12.32
CA VAL A 6 6.33 4.14 12.37
C VAL A 6 6.82 3.91 10.95
N ILE A 7 7.99 4.44 10.62
CA ILE A 7 8.64 4.25 9.33
C ILE A 7 10.01 3.64 9.59
N TYR A 8 10.22 2.45 9.08
CA TYR A 8 11.45 1.72 9.30
C TYR A 8 12.55 2.11 8.31
N TYR A 9 13.75 1.71 8.64
CA TYR A 9 14.97 2.04 7.92
C TYR A 9 14.92 1.65 6.43
N GLY A 10 15.55 2.48 5.61
CA GLY A 10 15.69 2.22 4.18
C GLY A 10 14.44 2.52 3.34
N THR A 11 13.39 3.08 3.96
CA THR A 11 12.22 3.53 3.19
C THR A 11 12.58 4.69 2.27
N GLU A 12 12.25 4.55 1.00
CA GLU A 12 12.37 5.60 -0.01
C GLU A 12 11.00 6.22 -0.30
N MET A 13 10.91 7.54 -0.26
CA MET A 13 9.69 8.28 -0.63
C MET A 13 10.01 9.29 -1.73
N ARG A 14 9.26 9.18 -2.83
CA ARG A 14 9.30 10.17 -3.91
C ARG A 14 8.11 11.10 -3.77
N GLU A 15 8.35 12.41 -3.89
CA GLU A 15 7.35 13.45 -3.67
C GLU A 15 6.57 13.24 -2.35
N PRO A 16 7.26 13.19 -1.20
CA PRO A 16 6.67 12.83 0.08
C PRO A 16 5.51 13.74 0.52
N TYR A 17 5.45 14.95 0.02
CA TYR A 17 4.34 15.88 0.30
C TYR A 17 3.01 15.45 -0.31
N LYS A 18 3.01 14.45 -1.20
CA LYS A 18 1.80 13.81 -1.76
C LYS A 18 1.45 12.48 -1.09
N ILE A 19 2.19 12.11 -0.05
CA ILE A 19 1.96 10.86 0.68
C ILE A 19 1.32 11.18 2.03
N ARG A 20 0.18 10.56 2.31
CA ARG A 20 -0.53 10.67 3.59
C ARG A 20 -0.57 9.32 4.25
N ILE A 21 -0.25 9.27 5.54
CA ILE A 21 -0.21 8.04 6.33
C ILE A 21 -1.02 8.27 7.61
N GLY A 22 -2.03 7.45 7.82
CA GLY A 22 -2.92 7.53 8.97
C GLY A 22 -2.28 7.03 10.25
N CYS A 23 -2.89 7.41 11.36
CA CYS A 23 -2.44 7.10 12.72
C CYS A 23 -2.30 5.59 12.92
N GLY A 24 -1.29 5.18 13.68
CA GLY A 24 -1.04 3.77 14.02
C GLY A 24 -0.42 2.95 12.89
N SER A 25 -0.24 3.50 11.71
CA SER A 25 0.29 2.75 10.57
C SER A 25 1.79 2.54 10.65
N ILE A 26 2.23 1.41 10.12
CA ILE A 26 3.63 0.97 10.10
C ILE A 26 4.07 0.78 8.66
N ILE A 27 5.15 1.44 8.29
CA ILE A 27 5.82 1.26 7.01
C ILE A 27 7.08 0.44 7.25
N GLY A 28 7.08 -0.78 6.74
CA GLY A 28 8.19 -1.72 6.90
C GLY A 28 9.48 -1.25 6.24
N ASP A 29 10.56 -1.88 6.61
CA ASP A 29 11.89 -1.53 6.12
C ASP A 29 12.00 -1.70 4.60
N ARG A 30 12.80 -0.82 4.00
CA ARG A 30 13.07 -0.83 2.55
C ARG A 30 11.84 -0.73 1.66
N ALA A 31 10.78 -0.10 2.16
CA ALA A 31 9.62 0.22 1.33
C ALA A 31 10.00 1.27 0.27
N ILE A 32 9.33 1.20 -0.87
CA ILE A 32 9.39 2.24 -1.90
C ILE A 32 7.99 2.82 -2.07
N LEU A 33 7.82 4.09 -1.74
CA LEU A 33 6.57 4.80 -1.87
C LEU A 33 6.71 5.89 -2.95
N ASP A 34 6.30 5.56 -4.17
CA ASP A 34 6.30 6.53 -5.27
C ASP A 34 5.04 7.40 -5.22
N GLY A 35 5.16 8.55 -4.60
CA GLY A 35 4.06 9.48 -4.39
C GLY A 35 3.74 10.41 -5.56
N ARG A 36 4.31 10.23 -6.74
CA ARG A 36 4.15 11.18 -7.85
C ARG A 36 2.68 11.45 -8.22
N ASN A 37 1.82 10.45 -8.17
CA ASN A 37 0.36 10.62 -8.35
C ASN A 37 -0.43 10.54 -7.03
N GLY A 38 0.26 10.52 -5.90
CA GLY A 38 -0.33 10.49 -4.57
C GLY A 38 -0.50 9.10 -3.99
N ILE A 39 -0.29 8.98 -2.69
CA ILE A 39 -0.55 7.78 -1.90
C ILE A 39 -1.33 8.18 -0.65
N GLU A 40 -2.44 7.54 -0.41
CA GLU A 40 -3.24 7.71 0.80
C GLU A 40 -3.29 6.38 1.56
N ILE A 41 -2.66 6.33 2.71
CA ILE A 41 -2.63 5.17 3.61
C ILE A 41 -3.50 5.50 4.82
N GLY A 42 -4.48 4.65 5.11
CA GLY A 42 -5.38 4.80 6.22
C GLY A 42 -4.73 4.55 7.59
N GLU A 43 -5.55 4.31 8.58
CA GLU A 43 -5.14 4.07 9.96
C GLU A 43 -4.88 2.58 10.22
N ASN A 44 -3.95 2.28 11.12
CA ASN A 44 -3.63 0.91 11.53
C ASN A 44 -3.27 -0.02 10.36
N VAL A 45 -2.64 0.53 9.33
CA VAL A 45 -2.15 -0.21 8.17
C VAL A 45 -0.76 -0.77 8.47
N ASN A 46 -0.51 -1.99 8.06
CA ASN A 46 0.82 -2.58 8.14
C ASN A 46 1.34 -2.89 6.73
N LEU A 47 2.40 -2.18 6.33
CA LEU A 47 3.23 -2.57 5.20
C LEU A 47 4.41 -3.34 5.74
N SER A 48 4.52 -4.60 5.36
CA SER A 48 5.67 -5.44 5.71
C SER A 48 6.93 -4.99 4.96
N SER A 49 8.03 -5.71 5.11
CA SER A 49 9.31 -5.37 4.47
C SER A 49 9.26 -5.39 2.95
N ASN A 50 10.00 -4.50 2.31
CA ASN A 50 10.18 -4.46 0.85
C ASN A 50 8.89 -4.28 0.05
N VAL A 51 7.86 -3.65 0.59
CA VAL A 51 6.65 -3.32 -0.15
C VAL A 51 6.95 -2.14 -1.07
N SER A 52 6.53 -2.24 -2.33
CA SER A 52 6.69 -1.15 -3.31
C SER A 52 5.33 -0.69 -3.82
N ILE A 53 5.12 0.62 -3.81
CA ILE A 53 3.92 1.26 -4.36
C ILE A 53 4.36 2.20 -5.48
N TRP A 54 3.88 1.95 -6.69
CA TRP A 54 4.20 2.72 -7.88
C TRP A 54 2.94 3.39 -8.42
N THR A 55 2.87 4.70 -8.38
CA THR A 55 1.66 5.44 -8.77
C THR A 55 1.69 5.98 -10.19
N GLU A 56 2.82 5.92 -10.87
CA GLU A 56 2.97 6.45 -12.21
C GLU A 56 3.40 5.36 -13.18
N GLN A 57 2.90 5.45 -14.42
CA GLN A 57 3.38 4.62 -15.53
C GLN A 57 3.51 5.45 -16.80
N HIS A 58 4.35 4.97 -17.72
CA HIS A 58 4.41 5.48 -19.08
C HIS A 58 3.38 4.78 -19.97
N ASP A 59 2.88 5.51 -20.96
CA ASP A 59 2.10 4.88 -22.02
C ASP A 59 3.07 4.25 -23.04
N HIS A 60 3.18 2.93 -23.02
CA HIS A 60 4.06 2.19 -23.92
C HIS A 60 3.64 2.28 -25.39
N ARG A 61 2.43 2.77 -25.67
CA ARG A 61 1.90 2.98 -27.02
C ARG A 61 2.27 4.36 -27.56
N ASP A 62 2.65 5.28 -26.68
CA ASP A 62 3.02 6.64 -27.07
C ASP A 62 4.42 6.62 -27.69
N SER A 63 4.55 7.14 -28.92
CA SER A 63 5.82 7.21 -29.63
C SER A 63 6.86 8.10 -28.93
N PHE A 64 6.43 8.97 -28.03
CA PHE A 64 7.32 9.81 -27.19
C PHE A 64 7.52 9.27 -25.79
N PHE A 65 6.97 8.08 -25.48
CA PHE A 65 7.07 7.45 -24.16
C PHE A 65 6.63 8.36 -23.02
N ARG A 66 5.57 9.14 -23.23
CA ARG A 66 5.02 10.03 -22.21
C ARG A 66 4.35 9.26 -21.10
N CYS A 67 4.25 9.90 -19.92
CA CYS A 67 3.46 9.34 -18.83
C CYS A 67 1.98 9.26 -19.20
N ASP A 68 1.35 8.16 -18.79
CA ASP A 68 -0.08 7.97 -19.01
C ASP A 68 -0.87 8.95 -18.14
N THR A 69 -1.58 9.88 -18.79
CA THR A 69 -2.38 10.89 -18.09
C THR A 69 -3.73 10.38 -17.61
N GLN A 70 -4.19 9.24 -18.10
CA GLN A 70 -5.48 8.65 -17.72
C GLN A 70 -5.42 7.90 -16.40
N THR A 71 -4.22 7.56 -15.93
CA THR A 71 -3.99 6.82 -14.69
C THR A 71 -3.46 7.68 -13.54
N LYS A 72 -3.62 9.00 -13.63
CA LYS A 72 -3.17 9.96 -12.61
C LYS A 72 -4.11 10.03 -11.40
N THR A 73 -4.35 8.90 -10.77
CA THR A 73 -5.11 8.83 -9.53
C THR A 73 -4.23 8.29 -8.41
N PRO A 74 -4.44 8.74 -7.16
CA PRO A 74 -3.68 8.21 -6.05
C PRO A 74 -3.95 6.72 -5.83
N VAL A 75 -2.96 6.01 -5.30
CA VAL A 75 -3.16 4.71 -4.67
C VAL A 75 -3.76 4.95 -3.30
N LYS A 76 -4.87 4.28 -2.99
CA LYS A 76 -5.55 4.40 -1.70
C LYS A 76 -5.54 3.06 -0.98
N ILE A 77 -5.14 3.07 0.27
CA ILE A 77 -5.09 1.90 1.14
C ILE A 77 -5.98 2.18 2.34
N GLY A 78 -7.03 1.40 2.49
CA GLY A 78 -8.01 1.54 3.57
C GLY A 78 -7.43 1.19 4.95
N ASN A 79 -8.22 1.45 5.99
CA ASN A 79 -7.82 1.16 7.37
C ASN A 79 -7.60 -0.34 7.60
N ARG A 80 -6.68 -0.68 8.50
CA ARG A 80 -6.39 -2.06 8.91
C ARG A 80 -6.02 -3.01 7.76
N VAL A 81 -5.55 -2.49 6.67
CA VAL A 81 -4.98 -3.30 5.58
C VAL A 81 -3.63 -3.86 6.00
N TRP A 82 -3.38 -5.11 5.66
CA TRP A 82 -2.07 -5.73 5.79
C TRP A 82 -1.51 -6.08 4.43
N ILE A 83 -0.34 -5.56 4.12
CA ILE A 83 0.40 -5.87 2.89
C ILE A 83 1.64 -6.66 3.25
N GLY A 84 1.68 -7.89 2.80
CA GLY A 84 2.78 -8.83 3.05
C GLY A 84 4.10 -8.42 2.40
N PRO A 85 5.22 -9.00 2.83
CA PRO A 85 6.54 -8.62 2.34
C PRO A 85 6.69 -8.87 0.84
N ASN A 86 7.47 -8.02 0.20
CA ASN A 86 7.76 -8.08 -1.23
C ASN A 86 6.54 -7.92 -2.16
N ALA A 87 5.41 -7.47 -1.65
CA ALA A 87 4.26 -7.15 -2.50
C ALA A 87 4.52 -5.88 -3.31
N LEU A 88 3.93 -5.83 -4.50
CA LEU A 88 4.01 -4.71 -5.42
C LEU A 88 2.60 -4.19 -5.69
N ILE A 89 2.37 -2.91 -5.41
CA ILE A 89 1.09 -2.24 -5.67
C ILE A 89 1.29 -1.30 -6.85
N LEU A 90 0.50 -1.49 -7.90
CA LEU A 90 0.57 -0.66 -9.09
C LEU A 90 -0.40 0.53 -9.02
N HIS A 91 -0.31 1.40 -10.00
CA HIS A 91 -1.05 2.66 -10.09
C HIS A 91 -2.57 2.47 -10.06
N SER A 92 -3.28 3.50 -9.65
CA SER A 92 -4.75 3.60 -9.72
C SER A 92 -5.51 2.52 -8.95
N VAL A 93 -4.88 1.91 -7.94
CA VAL A 93 -5.45 0.83 -7.14
C VAL A 93 -6.04 1.40 -5.86
N GLU A 94 -7.24 0.95 -5.51
CA GLU A 94 -7.84 1.15 -4.19
C GLU A 94 -7.93 -0.19 -3.46
N ILE A 95 -7.33 -0.26 -2.28
CA ILE A 95 -7.36 -1.44 -1.42
C ILE A 95 -8.35 -1.17 -0.28
N GLY A 96 -9.43 -1.93 -0.24
CA GLY A 96 -10.51 -1.76 0.73
C GLY A 96 -10.08 -2.04 2.16
N GLU A 97 -10.79 -1.46 3.13
CA GLU A 97 -10.54 -1.66 4.56
C GLU A 97 -10.41 -3.13 4.91
N GLY A 98 -9.45 -3.45 5.77
CA GLY A 98 -9.24 -4.80 6.28
C GLY A 98 -8.72 -5.82 5.27
N ALA A 99 -8.48 -5.45 4.03
CA ALA A 99 -7.93 -6.36 3.03
C ALA A 99 -6.53 -6.86 3.40
N VAL A 100 -6.17 -8.01 2.87
CA VAL A 100 -4.83 -8.60 3.01
C VAL A 100 -4.25 -8.86 1.63
N VAL A 101 -3.04 -8.39 1.42
CA VAL A 101 -2.24 -8.71 0.24
C VAL A 101 -1.14 -9.68 0.67
N ALA A 102 -1.15 -10.88 0.12
CA ALA A 102 -0.16 -11.89 0.48
C ALA A 102 1.25 -11.52 0.00
N ALA A 103 2.26 -12.09 0.65
CA ALA A 103 3.65 -11.87 0.30
C ALA A 103 3.91 -12.13 -1.19
N GLY A 104 4.70 -11.27 -1.83
CA GLY A 104 5.10 -11.39 -3.22
C GLY A 104 3.99 -11.16 -4.26
N ALA A 105 2.79 -10.77 -3.83
CA ALA A 105 1.71 -10.49 -4.75
C ALA A 105 1.94 -9.21 -5.56
N VAL A 106 1.42 -9.18 -6.79
CA VAL A 106 1.40 -7.98 -7.64
C VAL A 106 -0.03 -7.52 -7.82
N VAL A 107 -0.40 -6.43 -7.17
CA VAL A 107 -1.75 -5.88 -7.20
C VAL A 107 -1.90 -4.95 -8.39
N THR A 108 -2.70 -5.36 -9.35
CA THR A 108 -2.97 -4.61 -10.60
C THR A 108 -4.37 -4.02 -10.67
N LYS A 109 -5.25 -4.44 -9.75
CA LYS A 109 -6.66 -4.01 -9.70
C LYS A 109 -7.05 -3.74 -8.25
N SER A 110 -8.06 -2.90 -8.07
CA SER A 110 -8.63 -2.59 -6.76
C SER A 110 -9.15 -3.84 -6.07
N ILE A 111 -9.08 -3.83 -4.74
CA ILE A 111 -9.41 -4.96 -3.87
C ILE A 111 -10.57 -4.56 -2.97
N GLU A 112 -11.61 -5.40 -2.93
CA GLU A 112 -12.76 -5.21 -2.05
C GLU A 112 -12.35 -5.30 -0.57
N PRO A 113 -13.07 -4.63 0.33
CA PRO A 113 -12.79 -4.72 1.76
C PRO A 113 -12.79 -6.16 2.27
N TYR A 114 -11.94 -6.43 3.25
CA TYR A 114 -11.80 -7.72 3.94
C TYR A 114 -11.48 -8.91 3.02
N THR A 115 -10.98 -8.65 1.86
CA THR A 115 -10.59 -9.66 0.88
C THR A 115 -9.12 -10.00 1.00
N ILE A 116 -8.78 -11.27 0.92
CA ILE A 116 -7.40 -11.76 0.86
C ILE A 116 -7.06 -12.07 -0.59
N VAL A 117 -6.01 -11.44 -1.09
CA VAL A 117 -5.50 -11.66 -2.45
C VAL A 117 -4.07 -12.18 -2.44
N ALA A 118 -3.71 -12.95 -3.45
CA ALA A 118 -2.38 -13.49 -3.64
C ALA A 118 -2.03 -13.67 -5.12
N GLY A 119 -0.76 -13.78 -5.41
CA GLY A 119 -0.25 -14.16 -6.73
C GLY A 119 0.09 -12.99 -7.65
N VAL A 120 0.45 -13.33 -8.89
CA VAL A 120 0.86 -12.41 -9.95
C VAL A 120 0.10 -12.76 -11.23
N PRO A 121 -0.90 -11.96 -11.66
CA PRO A 121 -1.52 -10.86 -10.91
C PRO A 121 -2.28 -11.36 -9.68
N ALA A 122 -2.41 -10.51 -8.68
CA ALA A 122 -3.11 -10.85 -7.45
C ALA A 122 -4.59 -11.14 -7.71
N LYS A 123 -5.07 -12.25 -7.13
CA LYS A 123 -6.46 -12.70 -7.22
C LYS A 123 -6.98 -13.08 -5.85
N LYS A 124 -8.29 -12.95 -5.64
CA LYS A 124 -8.94 -13.34 -4.40
C LYS A 124 -8.71 -14.82 -4.10
N ILE A 125 -8.22 -15.11 -2.89
CA ILE A 125 -8.04 -16.47 -2.38
C ILE A 125 -8.86 -16.73 -1.12
N GLY A 126 -9.44 -15.72 -0.51
CA GLY A 126 -10.23 -15.86 0.72
C GLY A 126 -10.78 -14.55 1.23
N GLU A 127 -11.36 -14.61 2.42
CA GLU A 127 -11.88 -13.44 3.13
C GLU A 127 -11.32 -13.40 4.54
N ARG A 128 -11.09 -12.18 5.02
CA ARG A 128 -10.60 -11.91 6.36
C ARG A 128 -11.79 -11.76 7.34
N ASN A 129 -11.55 -12.07 8.61
CA ASN A 129 -12.48 -11.73 9.67
C ASN A 129 -12.83 -10.23 9.62
N LYS A 130 -14.12 -9.92 9.55
CA LYS A 130 -14.61 -8.54 9.51
C LYS A 130 -14.66 -7.85 10.87
N ASN A 131 -14.49 -8.58 11.95
CA ASN A 131 -14.54 -8.06 13.31
C ASN A 131 -13.16 -7.71 13.85
N LEU A 132 -12.44 -6.86 13.12
CA LEU A 132 -11.11 -6.41 13.50
C LEU A 132 -11.21 -5.35 14.60
N LYS A 133 -10.51 -5.56 15.72
CA LYS A 133 -10.58 -4.70 16.90
C LYS A 133 -9.21 -4.12 17.31
N TYR A 134 -8.13 -4.49 16.60
CA TYR A 134 -6.81 -4.01 16.96
C TYR A 134 -6.60 -2.55 16.56
N GLU A 135 -5.83 -1.85 17.38
CA GLU A 135 -5.24 -0.55 17.07
C GLU A 135 -3.75 -0.63 17.33
N MET A 136 -2.96 -0.15 16.37
CA MET A 136 -1.52 -0.14 16.54
C MET A 136 -1.11 1.15 17.23
N THR A 137 -0.36 1.03 18.33
CA THR A 137 -0.02 2.18 19.19
C THR A 137 1.22 2.92 18.73
N GLY A 138 1.89 2.46 17.69
CA GLY A 138 3.19 2.98 17.26
C GLY A 138 4.32 2.62 18.21
N GLU A 139 4.11 1.66 19.12
CA GLU A 139 5.17 1.08 19.91
C GLU A 139 6.01 0.13 19.06
N TYR A 140 7.24 -0.11 19.50
CA TYR A 140 8.12 -1.03 18.80
C TYR A 140 7.49 -2.43 18.69
N VAL A 141 7.30 -2.89 17.49
CA VAL A 141 6.82 -4.24 17.21
C VAL A 141 7.99 -5.00 16.57
N PRO A 142 8.60 -5.95 17.30
CA PRO A 142 9.80 -6.63 16.80
C PRO A 142 9.58 -7.47 15.56
N PHE A 143 8.34 -7.87 15.28
CA PHE A 143 7.97 -8.69 14.13
C PHE A 143 6.72 -8.12 13.45
N TYR A 144 6.94 -7.50 12.33
CA TYR A 144 5.87 -6.91 11.53
C TYR A 144 5.83 -7.49 10.10
#